data_f308368ec65c6cdc0c050f67cbd15d7b
#
_entry.id   f308368ec65c6cdc0c050f67cbd15d7b
#
_cell.length_a   1.000
_cell.length_b   1.000
_cell.length_c   1.000
_cell.angle_alpha   90.00
_cell.angle_beta   90.00
_cell.angle_gamma   90.00
#
_symmetry.space_group_name_H-M   'P 1'
#
loop_
_entity.id
_entity.type
_entity.pdbx_description
1 polymer ?
#
loop_
_entity_poly.entity_id
_entity_poly.type
_entity_poly.pdbx_seq_one_letter_code
_entity_poly.pdbx_strand_id
1 'polypeptide(L)'
;NDKRVLIFDADLGLANIHIAFKNRVEGTMVDVLEGRKTLKEIIIETEKGIHIVSGGNGLDEVLSINKQSATQIIQSFSELEGEYDYLIVDVSAGIDENVMTFMAGCDHKIVLGTEEPSSIADAYALIKMLTKKEQITGLIYVPNKVRNSRNGQKLFDSMNQIAQKFLGESLQFIGSISFSSDYNQAWSRGVPAVSMGQSAIIERDYEELIEALDAIELGSSSNRVSFFQ
;
A
#
# COMPACT_ATOMS: atom_id res chain seq x y z
N ASN A 1 0.40 18.82 4.73
CA ASN A 1 -0.67 18.40 5.64
C ASN A 1 -0.03 17.86 6.91
N ASP A 2 -0.43 18.37 8.07
CA ASP A 2 0.12 17.97 9.39
C ASP A 2 -0.44 16.61 9.85
N LYS A 3 -0.37 15.60 8.97
CA LYS A 3 -0.83 14.23 9.25
C LYS A 3 0.32 13.33 9.67
N ARG A 4 0.11 12.54 10.71
CA ARG A 4 1.07 11.54 11.17
C ARG A 4 0.89 10.28 10.32
N VAL A 5 1.93 9.89 9.61
CA VAL A 5 1.90 8.77 8.67
C VAL A 5 2.89 7.70 9.08
N LEU A 6 2.42 6.47 9.17
CA LEU A 6 3.25 5.28 9.33
C LEU A 6 3.18 4.47 8.03
N ILE A 7 4.34 4.05 7.52
CA ILE A 7 4.44 3.13 6.39
C ILE A 7 4.94 1.79 6.92
N PHE A 8 4.19 0.74 6.68
CA PHE A 8 4.63 -0.62 6.90
C PHE A 8 5.04 -1.25 5.57
N ASP A 9 6.35 -1.51 5.41
CA ASP A 9 6.89 -2.26 4.27
C ASP A 9 6.62 -3.75 4.48
N ALA A 10 5.51 -4.21 3.95
CA ALA A 10 5.04 -5.59 4.09
C ALA A 10 5.59 -6.52 2.99
N ASP A 11 6.57 -6.07 2.19
CA ASP A 11 7.39 -6.96 1.38
C ASP A 11 8.43 -7.65 2.30
N LEU A 12 7.97 -8.70 2.95
CA LEU A 12 8.69 -9.36 4.04
C LEU A 12 10.06 -9.93 3.63
N GLY A 13 10.34 -10.02 2.33
CA GLY A 13 11.58 -10.58 1.81
C GLY A 13 12.52 -9.59 1.17
N LEU A 14 11.96 -8.52 0.66
CA LEU A 14 12.67 -7.54 -0.14
C LEU A 14 12.33 -6.10 0.29
N ALA A 15 12.05 -5.91 1.59
CA ALA A 15 11.76 -4.60 2.14
C ALA A 15 12.81 -3.57 1.70
N ASN A 16 12.37 -2.50 1.07
CA ASN A 16 13.25 -1.53 0.43
C ASN A 16 12.86 -0.05 0.69
N ILE A 17 11.76 0.20 1.37
CA ILE A 17 11.30 1.58 1.66
C ILE A 17 12.35 2.33 2.48
N HIS A 18 13.00 1.69 3.43
CA HIS A 18 14.07 2.28 4.22
C HIS A 18 15.25 2.74 3.36
N ILE A 19 15.54 2.05 2.24
CA ILE A 19 16.57 2.45 1.27
C ILE A 19 16.16 3.74 0.57
N ALA A 20 14.89 3.87 0.19
CA ALA A 20 14.35 5.08 -0.43
C ALA A 20 14.53 6.32 0.45
N PHE A 21 14.45 6.15 1.77
CA PHE A 21 14.66 7.23 2.75
C PHE A 21 16.08 7.30 3.31
N LYS A 22 17.01 6.44 2.85
CA LYS A 22 18.40 6.36 3.30
C LYS A 22 18.53 6.12 4.82
N ASN A 23 17.58 5.43 5.40
CA ASN A 23 17.56 5.08 6.81
C ASN A 23 18.19 3.69 7.05
N ARG A 24 18.75 3.50 8.25
CA ARG A 24 19.19 2.19 8.72
C ARG A 24 18.04 1.47 9.42
N VAL A 25 17.94 0.17 9.18
CA VAL A 25 17.01 -0.72 9.88
C VAL A 25 17.73 -1.32 11.07
N GLU A 26 17.25 -1.05 12.29
CA GLU A 26 17.80 -1.60 13.54
C GLU A 26 16.96 -2.76 14.09
N GLY A 27 15.78 -2.96 13.53
CA GLY A 27 14.89 -4.05 13.86
C GLY A 27 13.78 -4.17 12.82
N THR A 28 13.20 -5.36 12.72
CA THR A 28 12.19 -5.70 11.73
C THR A 28 10.95 -6.29 12.41
N MET A 29 9.89 -6.47 11.65
CA MET A 29 8.68 -7.12 12.14
C MET A 29 8.96 -8.58 12.59
N VAL A 30 9.99 -9.22 12.06
CA VAL A 30 10.42 -10.55 12.52
C VAL A 30 10.93 -10.50 13.97
N ASP A 31 11.65 -9.44 14.37
CA ASP A 31 12.08 -9.25 15.77
C ASP A 31 10.88 -9.12 16.73
N VAL A 32 9.80 -8.48 16.24
CA VAL A 32 8.56 -8.36 17.03
C VAL A 32 7.86 -9.72 17.16
N LEU A 33 7.75 -10.48 16.07
CA LEU A 33 7.13 -11.81 16.08
C LEU A 33 7.87 -12.78 17.00
N GLU A 34 9.18 -12.68 17.06
CA GLU A 34 10.02 -13.53 17.91
C GLU A 34 10.17 -12.98 19.34
N GLY A 35 9.55 -11.86 19.66
CA GLY A 35 9.57 -11.25 20.99
C GLY A 35 10.92 -10.65 21.39
N ARG A 36 11.81 -10.37 20.43
CA ARG A 36 13.10 -9.72 20.68
C ARG A 36 12.97 -8.21 20.87
N LYS A 37 11.97 -7.61 20.22
CA LYS A 37 11.68 -6.17 20.26
C LYS A 37 10.16 -5.93 20.28
N THR A 38 9.78 -4.76 20.76
CA THR A 38 8.41 -4.25 20.62
C THR A 38 8.23 -3.55 19.27
N LEU A 39 6.99 -3.37 18.82
CA LEU A 39 6.71 -2.63 17.59
C LEU A 39 7.27 -1.20 17.65
N LYS A 40 7.15 -0.52 18.80
CA LYS A 40 7.68 0.84 19.00
C LYS A 40 9.19 0.94 18.87
N GLU A 41 9.95 -0.10 19.26
CA GLU A 41 11.41 -0.13 19.17
C GLU A 41 11.94 -0.32 17.75
N ILE A 42 11.10 -0.73 16.81
CA ILE A 42 11.49 -0.93 15.40
C ILE A 42 10.99 0.18 14.47
N ILE A 43 10.23 1.16 14.99
CA ILE A 43 9.80 2.32 14.20
C ILE A 43 11.01 3.19 13.88
N ILE A 44 11.17 3.49 12.60
CA ILE A 44 12.20 4.37 12.06
C ILE A 44 11.56 5.72 11.77
N GLU A 45 12.01 6.77 12.43
CA GLU A 45 11.62 8.14 12.08
C GLU A 45 12.54 8.68 10.98
N THR A 46 11.95 9.12 9.88
CA THR A 46 12.72 9.74 8.79
C THR A 46 12.90 11.23 9.02
N GLU A 47 13.91 11.83 8.36
CA GLU A 47 14.14 13.29 8.40
C GLU A 47 12.92 14.12 7.91
N LYS A 48 11.94 13.46 7.26
CA LYS A 48 10.69 14.09 6.74
C LYS A 48 9.48 13.91 7.65
N GLY A 49 9.67 13.35 8.86
CA GLY A 49 8.59 13.10 9.81
C GLY A 49 7.64 11.97 9.40
N ILE A 50 8.04 11.16 8.41
CA ILE A 50 7.34 9.92 8.06
C ILE A 50 7.96 8.80 8.89
N HIS A 51 7.14 7.99 9.51
CA HIS A 51 7.58 6.82 10.25
C HIS A 51 7.51 5.57 9.37
N ILE A 52 8.46 4.65 9.55
CA ILE A 52 8.56 3.42 8.75
C ILE A 52 8.75 2.22 9.67
N VAL A 53 8.06 1.13 9.36
CA VAL A 53 8.31 -0.21 9.91
C VAL A 53 8.74 -1.13 8.76
N SER A 54 9.88 -1.81 8.92
CA SER A 54 10.36 -2.80 7.95
C SER A 54 9.83 -4.18 8.30
N GLY A 55 9.29 -4.89 7.30
CA GLY A 55 8.79 -6.25 7.45
C GLY A 55 9.91 -7.26 7.73
N GLY A 56 11.03 -7.15 7.02
CA GLY A 56 12.20 -8.04 7.16
C GLY A 56 13.17 -7.88 6.00
N ASN A 57 14.40 -8.35 6.16
CA ASN A 57 15.48 -8.16 5.18
C ASN A 57 16.20 -9.47 4.80
N GLY A 58 15.65 -10.65 5.12
CA GLY A 58 16.34 -11.92 4.90
C GLY A 58 15.48 -13.03 4.29
N LEU A 59 16.05 -13.79 3.35
CA LEU A 59 15.38 -14.93 2.72
C LEU A 59 14.95 -16.00 3.74
N ASP A 60 15.74 -16.23 4.79
CA ASP A 60 15.42 -17.21 5.83
C ASP A 60 14.26 -16.72 6.72
N GLU A 61 14.12 -15.40 6.90
CA GLU A 61 13.06 -14.77 7.66
C GLU A 61 11.70 -14.90 6.93
N VAL A 62 11.70 -14.79 5.60
CA VAL A 62 10.48 -14.89 4.77
C VAL A 62 9.87 -16.27 4.78
N LEU A 63 10.70 -17.30 4.77
CA LEU A 63 10.24 -18.70 4.76
C LEU A 63 9.47 -19.09 6.04
N SER A 64 9.61 -18.31 7.10
CA SER A 64 8.94 -18.53 8.39
C SER A 64 7.58 -17.84 8.52
N ILE A 65 7.25 -16.88 7.65
CA ILE A 65 6.03 -16.10 7.76
C ILE A 65 4.88 -16.75 6.99
N ASN A 66 3.94 -17.28 7.74
CA ASN A 66 2.70 -17.87 7.25
C ASN A 66 1.51 -16.95 7.58
N LYS A 67 0.29 -17.34 7.22
CA LYS A 67 -0.95 -16.61 7.50
C LYS A 67 -1.13 -16.27 8.97
N GLN A 68 -0.75 -17.15 9.88
CA GLN A 68 -0.87 -16.91 11.32
C GLN A 68 0.08 -15.80 11.76
N SER A 69 1.31 -15.80 11.27
CA SER A 69 2.28 -14.74 11.51
C SER A 69 1.80 -13.40 10.94
N ALA A 70 1.25 -13.39 9.71
CA ALA A 70 0.67 -12.19 9.11
C ALA A 70 -0.49 -11.61 9.97
N THR A 71 -1.33 -12.48 10.53
CA THR A 71 -2.40 -12.06 11.45
C THR A 71 -1.84 -11.49 12.75
N GLN A 72 -0.79 -12.08 13.31
CA GLN A 72 -0.12 -11.54 14.50
C GLN A 72 0.53 -10.17 14.23
N ILE A 73 1.11 -10.00 13.04
CA ILE A 73 1.63 -8.70 12.59
C ILE A 73 0.51 -7.65 12.61
N ILE A 74 -0.62 -7.93 11.97
CA ILE A 74 -1.76 -7.00 11.94
C ILE A 74 -2.18 -6.62 13.37
N GLN A 75 -2.32 -7.60 14.26
CA GLN A 75 -2.72 -7.38 15.64
C GLN A 75 -1.72 -6.54 16.44
N SER A 76 -0.40 -6.64 16.15
CA SER A 76 0.60 -5.84 16.85
C SER A 76 0.44 -4.35 16.64
N PHE A 77 -0.14 -3.92 15.52
CA PHE A 77 -0.37 -2.50 15.23
C PHE A 77 -1.45 -1.87 16.12
N SER A 78 -2.26 -2.65 16.83
CA SER A 78 -3.21 -2.11 17.82
C SER A 78 -2.52 -1.31 18.94
N GLU A 79 -1.24 -1.58 19.22
CA GLU A 79 -0.46 -0.79 20.19
C GLU A 79 -0.27 0.68 19.77
N LEU A 80 -0.47 0.98 18.48
CA LEU A 80 -0.28 2.30 17.87
C LEU A 80 -1.61 3.01 17.57
N GLU A 81 -2.73 2.45 18.03
CA GLU A 81 -4.06 3.06 17.82
C GLU A 81 -4.08 4.51 18.34
N GLY A 82 -4.55 5.43 17.50
CA GLY A 82 -4.62 6.87 17.82
C GLY A 82 -3.27 7.61 17.75
N GLU A 83 -2.15 6.93 17.52
CA GLU A 83 -0.85 7.59 17.35
C GLU A 83 -0.63 8.10 15.92
N TYR A 84 -1.31 7.51 14.93
CA TYR A 84 -1.20 7.86 13.51
C TYR A 84 -2.56 8.17 12.89
N ASP A 85 -2.54 9.06 11.90
CA ASP A 85 -3.72 9.41 11.11
C ASP A 85 -3.87 8.46 9.91
N TYR A 86 -2.73 7.95 9.37
CA TYR A 86 -2.70 6.98 8.28
C TYR A 86 -1.66 5.89 8.54
N LEU A 87 -2.05 4.65 8.27
CA LEU A 87 -1.14 3.52 8.08
C LEU A 87 -1.19 3.11 6.61
N ILE A 88 -0.05 3.19 5.93
CA ILE A 88 0.12 2.71 4.56
C ILE A 88 0.83 1.36 4.62
N VAL A 89 0.17 0.31 4.16
CA VAL A 89 0.74 -1.04 4.09
C VAL A 89 1.17 -1.30 2.65
N ASP A 90 2.47 -1.29 2.40
CA ASP A 90 3.05 -1.57 1.08
C ASP A 90 3.31 -3.06 0.95
N VAL A 91 2.42 -3.74 0.22
CA VAL A 91 2.48 -5.19 0.04
C VAL A 91 3.26 -5.57 -1.23
N SER A 92 3.93 -6.72 -1.20
CA SER A 92 4.62 -7.26 -2.38
C SER A 92 3.65 -7.49 -3.54
N ALA A 93 4.18 -7.45 -4.75
CA ALA A 93 3.42 -7.85 -5.93
C ALA A 93 3.09 -9.35 -5.87
N GLY A 94 1.86 -9.72 -6.24
CA GLY A 94 1.43 -11.11 -6.28
C GLY A 94 0.08 -11.36 -5.62
N ILE A 95 -0.20 -12.64 -5.44
CA ILE A 95 -1.47 -13.15 -4.90
C ILE A 95 -1.25 -14.20 -3.80
N ASP A 96 -0.10 -14.13 -3.13
CA ASP A 96 0.19 -15.05 -2.04
C ASP A 96 -0.69 -14.80 -0.80
N GLU A 97 -0.67 -15.75 0.13
CA GLU A 97 -1.57 -15.73 1.28
C GLU A 97 -1.29 -14.55 2.23
N ASN A 98 -0.03 -14.10 2.34
CA ASN A 98 0.33 -12.98 3.20
C ASN A 98 -0.19 -11.66 2.62
N VAL A 99 0.00 -11.43 1.29
CA VAL A 99 -0.57 -10.28 0.56
C VAL A 99 -2.07 -10.20 0.78
N MET A 100 -2.78 -11.33 0.59
CA MET A 100 -4.23 -11.40 0.77
C MET A 100 -4.65 -11.08 2.21
N THR A 101 -3.87 -11.56 3.20
CA THR A 101 -4.14 -11.34 4.63
C THR A 101 -3.94 -9.87 4.98
N PHE A 102 -2.85 -9.25 4.56
CA PHE A 102 -2.60 -7.82 4.81
C PHE A 102 -3.64 -6.93 4.14
N MET A 103 -3.95 -7.19 2.86
CA MET A 103 -4.99 -6.44 2.17
C MET A 103 -6.36 -6.58 2.85
N ALA A 104 -6.70 -7.77 3.34
CA ALA A 104 -7.96 -7.97 4.07
C ALA A 104 -8.03 -7.16 5.37
N GLY A 105 -6.89 -6.93 6.02
CA GLY A 105 -6.78 -6.16 7.26
C GLY A 105 -6.79 -4.63 7.09
N CYS A 106 -6.69 -4.11 5.88
CA CYS A 106 -6.74 -2.67 5.61
C CYS A 106 -8.19 -2.19 5.41
N ASP A 107 -8.47 -0.91 5.69
CA ASP A 107 -9.78 -0.29 5.41
C ASP A 107 -9.92 -0.05 3.90
N HIS A 108 -8.97 0.60 3.28
CA HIS A 108 -8.93 0.83 1.84
C HIS A 108 -7.96 -0.14 1.15
N LYS A 109 -8.40 -0.75 0.05
CA LYS A 109 -7.60 -1.68 -0.76
C LYS A 109 -7.36 -1.04 -2.12
N ILE A 110 -6.13 -0.58 -2.34
CA ILE A 110 -5.74 0.11 -3.56
C ILE A 110 -4.93 -0.83 -4.45
N VAL A 111 -5.40 -1.05 -5.66
CA VAL A 111 -4.69 -1.81 -6.69
C VAL A 111 -4.14 -0.84 -7.72
N LEU A 112 -2.82 -0.86 -7.91
CA LEU A 112 -2.16 -0.06 -8.94
C LEU A 112 -2.02 -0.85 -10.24
N GLY A 113 -2.22 -0.18 -11.38
CA GLY A 113 -1.97 -0.79 -12.68
C GLY A 113 -1.47 0.22 -13.70
N THR A 114 -0.68 -0.23 -14.64
CA THR A 114 -0.17 0.57 -15.77
C THR A 114 -0.84 0.18 -17.08
N GLU A 115 -0.56 0.90 -18.17
CA GLU A 115 -1.05 0.58 -19.52
C GLU A 115 -0.38 -0.69 -20.12
N GLU A 116 0.61 -1.28 -19.43
CA GLU A 116 1.30 -2.48 -19.89
C GLU A 116 0.39 -3.72 -19.77
N PRO A 117 0.32 -4.57 -20.81
CA PRO A 117 -0.56 -5.76 -20.81
C PRO A 117 -0.34 -6.70 -19.63
N SER A 118 0.92 -6.90 -19.21
CA SER A 118 1.25 -7.70 -18.03
C SER A 118 0.67 -7.10 -16.75
N SER A 119 0.84 -5.79 -16.54
CA SER A 119 0.30 -5.08 -15.38
C SER A 119 -1.23 -5.13 -15.33
N ILE A 120 -1.90 -5.02 -16.48
CA ILE A 120 -3.36 -5.17 -16.56
C ILE A 120 -3.79 -6.59 -16.16
N ALA A 121 -3.08 -7.61 -16.64
CA ALA A 121 -3.37 -9.01 -16.31
C ALA A 121 -3.15 -9.30 -14.82
N ASP A 122 -2.05 -8.81 -14.24
CA ASP A 122 -1.71 -8.99 -12.82
C ASP A 122 -2.72 -8.27 -11.92
N ALA A 123 -3.06 -7.02 -12.23
CA ALA A 123 -4.07 -6.27 -11.50
C ALA A 123 -5.44 -6.97 -11.55
N TYR A 124 -5.84 -7.49 -12.72
CA TYR A 124 -7.08 -8.26 -12.84
C TYR A 124 -7.05 -9.55 -12.02
N ALA A 125 -5.92 -10.28 -12.03
CA ALA A 125 -5.76 -11.50 -11.23
C ALA A 125 -5.90 -11.21 -9.74
N LEU A 126 -5.27 -10.14 -9.24
CA LEU A 126 -5.38 -9.70 -7.85
C LEU A 126 -6.81 -9.30 -7.50
N ILE A 127 -7.46 -8.45 -8.30
CA ILE A 127 -8.87 -8.05 -8.11
C ILE A 127 -9.78 -9.29 -8.06
N LYS A 128 -9.59 -10.24 -8.97
CA LYS A 128 -10.35 -11.50 -8.99
C LYS A 128 -10.17 -12.32 -7.72
N MET A 129 -8.94 -12.44 -7.21
CA MET A 129 -8.65 -13.18 -5.98
C MET A 129 -9.30 -12.49 -4.78
N LEU A 130 -9.13 -11.18 -4.63
CA LEU A 130 -9.74 -10.40 -3.55
C LEU A 130 -11.26 -10.52 -3.56
N THR A 131 -11.89 -10.39 -4.73
CA THR A 131 -13.35 -10.46 -4.87
C THR A 131 -13.91 -11.87 -4.67
N LYS A 132 -13.33 -12.88 -5.34
CA LYS A 132 -13.93 -14.23 -5.40
C LYS A 132 -13.51 -15.11 -4.24
N LYS A 133 -12.26 -15.02 -3.78
CA LYS A 133 -11.74 -15.85 -2.69
C LYS A 133 -11.95 -15.19 -1.34
N GLU A 134 -11.60 -13.91 -1.22
CA GLU A 134 -11.67 -13.19 0.05
C GLU A 134 -13.00 -12.44 0.26
N GLN A 135 -13.87 -12.41 -0.75
CA GLN A 135 -15.17 -11.73 -0.70
C GLN A 135 -15.04 -10.24 -0.32
N ILE A 136 -13.96 -9.62 -0.78
CA ILE A 136 -13.69 -8.20 -0.56
C ILE A 136 -14.36 -7.40 -1.69
N THR A 137 -15.11 -6.38 -1.31
CA THR A 137 -15.77 -5.41 -2.21
C THR A 137 -15.19 -4.02 -2.02
N GLY A 138 -15.58 -3.08 -2.86
CA GLY A 138 -15.14 -1.68 -2.73
C GLY A 138 -13.65 -1.47 -3.04
N LEU A 139 -13.09 -2.31 -3.92
CA LEU A 139 -11.69 -2.18 -4.34
C LEU A 139 -11.48 -0.89 -5.13
N ILE A 140 -10.40 -0.21 -4.81
CA ILE A 140 -9.96 1.00 -5.50
C ILE A 140 -8.94 0.60 -6.56
N TYR A 141 -9.11 1.08 -7.80
CA TYR A 141 -8.12 0.89 -8.85
C TYR A 141 -7.56 2.24 -9.29
N VAL A 142 -6.24 2.40 -9.12
CA VAL A 142 -5.51 3.63 -9.47
C VAL A 142 -4.60 3.36 -10.66
N PRO A 143 -4.93 3.90 -11.84
CA PRO A 143 -4.03 3.90 -12.99
C PRO A 143 -2.73 4.64 -12.67
N ASN A 144 -1.59 3.98 -12.90
CA ASN A 144 -0.27 4.50 -12.57
C ASN A 144 0.57 4.69 -13.85
N LYS A 145 1.51 5.62 -13.80
CA LYS A 145 2.41 5.97 -14.92
C LYS A 145 1.66 6.33 -16.20
N VAL A 146 0.49 6.93 -16.07
CA VAL A 146 -0.32 7.33 -17.22
C VAL A 146 0.21 8.62 -17.86
N ARG A 147 -0.07 8.81 -19.13
CA ARG A 147 0.39 10.01 -19.85
C ARG A 147 -0.30 11.30 -19.36
N ASN A 148 -1.56 11.19 -18.96
CA ASN A 148 -2.38 12.26 -18.41
C ASN A 148 -3.65 11.66 -17.77
N SER A 149 -4.43 12.48 -17.06
CA SER A 149 -5.66 12.07 -16.37
C SER A 149 -6.70 11.44 -17.31
N ARG A 150 -6.81 11.91 -18.56
CA ARG A 150 -7.73 11.31 -19.56
C ARG A 150 -7.33 9.87 -19.92
N ASN A 151 -6.03 9.58 -20.04
CA ASN A 151 -5.55 8.21 -20.23
C ASN A 151 -5.80 7.36 -18.97
N GLY A 152 -5.62 7.95 -17.78
CA GLY A 152 -5.94 7.31 -16.51
C GLY A 152 -7.42 6.89 -16.46
N GLN A 153 -8.34 7.81 -16.76
CA GLN A 153 -9.77 7.50 -16.79
C GLN A 153 -10.09 6.36 -17.76
N LYS A 154 -9.51 6.36 -18.98
CA LYS A 154 -9.74 5.28 -19.95
C LYS A 154 -9.23 3.92 -19.47
N LEU A 155 -8.06 3.89 -18.83
CA LEU A 155 -7.52 2.65 -18.28
C LEU A 155 -8.40 2.13 -17.14
N PHE A 156 -8.86 3.03 -16.26
CA PHE A 156 -9.83 2.70 -15.21
C PHE A 156 -11.12 2.14 -15.80
N ASP A 157 -11.74 2.83 -16.76
CA ASP A 157 -13.00 2.42 -17.38
C ASP A 157 -12.89 1.03 -17.98
N SER A 158 -11.78 0.73 -18.65
CA SER A 158 -11.53 -0.58 -19.25
C SER A 158 -11.42 -1.68 -18.17
N MET A 159 -10.69 -1.45 -17.09
CA MET A 159 -10.55 -2.41 -15.99
C MET A 159 -11.90 -2.60 -15.27
N ASN A 160 -12.60 -1.50 -14.99
CA ASN A 160 -13.91 -1.55 -14.34
C ASN A 160 -14.95 -2.32 -15.15
N GLN A 161 -15.00 -2.14 -16.50
CA GLN A 161 -15.87 -2.92 -17.38
C GLN A 161 -15.57 -4.42 -17.32
N ILE A 162 -14.27 -4.79 -17.27
CA ILE A 162 -13.87 -6.20 -17.14
C ILE A 162 -14.30 -6.74 -15.76
N ALA A 163 -14.05 -5.99 -14.69
CA ALA A 163 -14.45 -6.38 -13.34
C ALA A 163 -15.98 -6.56 -13.23
N GLN A 164 -16.75 -5.61 -13.71
CA GLN A 164 -18.21 -5.72 -13.72
C GLN A 164 -18.69 -6.93 -14.52
N LYS A 165 -18.18 -7.13 -15.73
CA LYS A 165 -18.62 -8.21 -16.62
C LYS A 165 -18.30 -9.60 -16.09
N PHE A 166 -17.11 -9.80 -15.52
CA PHE A 166 -16.64 -11.15 -15.16
C PHE A 166 -16.67 -11.45 -13.66
N LEU A 167 -16.66 -10.39 -12.83
CA LEU A 167 -16.64 -10.56 -11.38
C LEU A 167 -17.94 -10.07 -10.72
N GLY A 168 -18.75 -9.27 -11.42
CA GLY A 168 -19.97 -8.67 -10.86
C GLY A 168 -19.68 -7.54 -9.88
N GLU A 169 -18.47 -6.99 -9.89
CA GLU A 169 -18.00 -5.95 -8.96
C GLU A 169 -17.65 -4.67 -9.69
N SER A 170 -17.98 -3.54 -9.06
CA SER A 170 -17.58 -2.21 -9.51
C SER A 170 -16.36 -1.75 -8.74
N LEU A 171 -15.35 -1.26 -9.45
CA LEU A 171 -14.19 -0.65 -8.86
C LEU A 171 -14.43 0.84 -8.56
N GLN A 172 -13.73 1.38 -7.56
CA GLN A 172 -13.76 2.80 -7.24
C GLN A 172 -12.60 3.51 -7.92
N PHE A 173 -12.86 4.69 -8.49
CA PHE A 173 -11.87 5.59 -9.07
C PHE A 173 -11.65 6.77 -8.15
N ILE A 174 -10.41 6.98 -7.73
CA ILE A 174 -10.03 8.13 -6.90
C ILE A 174 -9.03 9.07 -7.60
N GLY A 175 -8.64 8.74 -8.83
CA GLY A 175 -7.65 9.50 -9.59
C GLY A 175 -6.64 8.60 -10.30
N SER A 176 -5.59 9.19 -10.82
CA SER A 176 -4.50 8.48 -11.51
C SER A 176 -3.17 9.18 -11.28
N ILE A 177 -2.08 8.42 -11.34
CA ILE A 177 -0.73 8.94 -11.15
C ILE A 177 -0.06 9.09 -12.53
N SER A 178 0.30 10.33 -12.87
CA SER A 178 0.96 10.65 -14.12
C SER A 178 2.41 10.18 -14.15
N PHE A 179 2.90 9.83 -15.33
CA PHE A 179 4.32 9.57 -15.53
C PHE A 179 5.13 10.85 -15.33
N SER A 180 6.18 10.78 -14.51
CA SER A 180 7.20 11.83 -14.40
C SER A 180 8.58 11.23 -14.17
N SER A 181 9.60 11.80 -14.82
CA SER A 181 11.00 11.47 -14.54
C SER A 181 11.46 11.91 -13.14
N ASP A 182 10.71 12.82 -12.51
CA ASP A 182 11.04 13.36 -11.18
C ASP A 182 10.98 12.28 -10.09
N TYR A 183 10.17 11.22 -10.29
CA TYR A 183 10.15 10.07 -9.38
C TYR A 183 11.53 9.40 -9.26
N ASN A 184 12.22 9.20 -10.40
CA ASN A 184 13.57 8.60 -10.39
C ASN A 184 14.59 9.52 -9.71
N GLN A 185 14.46 10.83 -9.88
CA GLN A 185 15.33 11.81 -9.23
C GLN A 185 15.08 11.84 -7.71
N ALA A 186 13.82 11.83 -7.30
CA ALA A 186 13.42 11.79 -5.90
C ALA A 186 13.96 10.54 -5.21
N TRP A 187 13.79 9.37 -5.83
CA TRP A 187 14.33 8.10 -5.35
C TRP A 187 15.85 8.17 -5.15
N SER A 188 16.59 8.66 -6.15
CA SER A 188 18.05 8.79 -6.06
C SER A 188 18.50 9.74 -4.94
N ARG A 189 17.69 10.74 -4.61
CA ARG A 189 17.95 11.69 -3.52
C ARG A 189 17.52 11.18 -2.15
N GLY A 190 16.66 10.16 -2.09
CA GLY A 190 16.09 9.64 -0.85
C GLY A 190 15.05 10.58 -0.24
N VAL A 191 14.21 11.18 -1.08
CA VAL A 191 13.15 12.10 -0.66
C VAL A 191 11.85 11.79 -1.41
N PRO A 192 10.68 12.04 -0.82
CA PRO A 192 9.41 11.96 -1.55
C PRO A 192 9.38 12.92 -2.75
N ALA A 193 8.82 12.46 -3.88
CA ALA A 193 8.78 13.26 -5.11
C ALA A 193 8.06 14.60 -4.94
N VAL A 194 6.97 14.63 -4.16
CA VAL A 194 6.22 15.85 -3.82
C VAL A 194 7.08 16.87 -3.05
N SER A 195 8.03 16.42 -2.22
CA SER A 195 8.87 17.35 -1.44
C SER A 195 9.95 18.04 -2.27
N MET A 196 10.12 17.65 -3.54
CA MET A 196 11.05 18.34 -4.45
C MET A 196 10.50 19.68 -4.96
N GLY A 197 9.17 19.90 -4.92
CA GLY A 197 8.53 21.14 -5.34
C GLY A 197 8.75 21.51 -6.82
N GLN A 198 9.08 20.52 -7.66
CA GLN A 198 9.48 20.73 -9.05
C GLN A 198 8.41 20.32 -10.05
N SER A 199 7.38 19.61 -9.62
CA SER A 199 6.36 19.04 -10.49
C SER A 199 4.95 19.29 -9.99
N ALA A 200 4.30 20.33 -10.48
CA ALA A 200 2.89 20.60 -10.19
C ALA A 200 1.94 19.44 -10.57
N ILE A 201 2.37 18.56 -11.50
CA ILE A 201 1.58 17.40 -11.89
C ILE A 201 1.57 16.38 -10.76
N ILE A 202 2.73 16.12 -10.14
CA ILE A 202 2.85 15.17 -9.03
C ILE A 202 2.02 15.66 -7.84
N GLU A 203 2.18 16.94 -7.46
CA GLU A 203 1.43 17.55 -6.35
C GLU A 203 -0.07 17.39 -6.58
N ARG A 204 -0.56 17.83 -7.74
CA ARG A 204 -1.97 17.72 -8.09
C ARG A 204 -2.50 16.29 -8.05
N ASP A 205 -1.79 15.34 -8.67
CA ASP A 205 -2.25 13.96 -8.76
C ASP A 205 -2.40 13.34 -7.35
N TYR A 206 -1.48 13.63 -6.43
CA TYR A 206 -1.59 13.15 -5.04
C TYR A 206 -2.62 13.92 -4.22
N GLU A 207 -2.79 15.22 -4.43
CA GLU A 207 -3.87 16.00 -3.79
C GLU A 207 -5.24 15.42 -4.17
N GLU A 208 -5.48 15.22 -5.48
CA GLU A 208 -6.72 14.61 -5.98
C GLU A 208 -6.96 13.21 -5.38
N LEU A 209 -5.92 12.37 -5.30
CA LEU A 209 -6.01 11.04 -4.71
C LEU A 209 -6.37 11.08 -3.22
N ILE A 210 -5.72 11.96 -2.44
CA ILE A 210 -5.94 12.07 -0.99
C ILE A 210 -7.35 12.61 -0.72
N GLU A 211 -7.76 13.68 -1.41
CA GLU A 211 -9.11 14.26 -1.26
C GLU A 211 -10.20 13.24 -1.59
N ALA A 212 -10.03 12.47 -2.67
CA ALA A 212 -10.99 11.45 -3.05
C ALA A 212 -10.99 10.24 -2.09
N LEU A 213 -9.83 9.85 -1.55
CA LEU A 213 -9.71 8.78 -0.56
C LEU A 213 -10.39 9.17 0.77
N ASP A 214 -10.15 10.39 1.25
CA ASP A 214 -10.75 10.91 2.48
C ASP A 214 -12.28 11.08 2.38
N ALA A 215 -12.81 11.21 1.16
CA ALA A 215 -14.25 11.27 0.90
C ALA A 215 -14.94 9.90 0.88
N ILE A 216 -14.18 8.79 0.87
CA ILE A 216 -14.76 7.45 0.91
C ILE A 216 -15.19 7.12 2.35
N GLU A 217 -16.49 6.92 2.54
CA GLU A 217 -17.01 6.44 3.83
C GLU A 217 -16.50 5.02 4.11
N LEU A 218 -15.91 4.83 5.29
CA LEU A 218 -15.52 3.50 5.75
C LEU A 218 -16.78 2.69 6.05
N GLY A 219 -16.97 1.60 5.29
CA GLY A 219 -18.01 0.64 5.61
C GLY A 219 -17.74 -0.01 6.96
N SER A 220 -18.78 -0.27 7.76
CA SER A 220 -18.64 -1.01 9.02
C SER A 220 -17.98 -2.37 8.76
N SER A 221 -16.74 -2.53 9.17
CA SER A 221 -16.01 -3.79 9.02
C SER A 221 -16.59 -4.84 9.95
N SER A 222 -17.24 -5.85 9.38
CA SER A 222 -17.75 -6.98 10.12
C SER A 222 -16.64 -7.98 10.40
N ASN A 223 -16.35 -8.28 11.67
CA ASN A 223 -15.62 -9.45 12.19
C ASN A 223 -14.27 -9.84 11.51
N ARG A 224 -13.54 -8.91 10.92
CA ARG A 224 -12.19 -9.16 10.40
C ARG A 224 -11.14 -8.55 11.32
N VAL A 225 -10.00 -9.22 11.44
CA VAL A 225 -8.83 -8.61 12.10
C VAL A 225 -8.37 -7.44 11.22
N SER A 226 -8.29 -6.25 11.81
CA SER A 226 -7.80 -5.05 11.12
C SER A 226 -6.61 -4.42 11.85
N PHE A 227 -5.87 -3.58 11.16
CA PHE A 227 -4.71 -2.89 11.70
C PHE A 227 -5.17 -1.89 12.74
N PHE A 228 -5.52 -1.19 13.24
CA PHE A 228 -6.05 -0.30 14.25
C PHE A 228 -7.47 -0.73 14.69
N GLN A 229 -7.52 -1.53 15.74
CA GLN A 229 -8.75 -1.91 16.45
C GLN A 229 -8.57 -1.76 17.95
#